data_87a517bf4f39d26890e9806eb80ef424
#
_entry.id   87a517bf4f39d26890e9806eb80ef424
#
_cell.length_a   1.000
_cell.length_b   1.000
_cell.length_c   1.000
_cell.angle_alpha   90.00
_cell.angle_beta   90.00
_cell.angle_gamma   90.00
#
_symmetry.space_group_name_H-M   'P 1'
#
loop_
_entity.id
_entity.type
_entity.pdbx_description
1 polymer ?
#
loop_
_entity_poly.entity_id
_entity_poly.type
_entity_poly.pdbx_seq_one_letter_code
_entity_poly.pdbx_strand_id
1 'polypeptide(L)'
;DIMKYIPKLLNNIALDSGNKITQSIPLGHLGNFDSMFTPQRFVEQIVAFEYLFDKLEHKKAQNLQFPLKKELEYMFNEYPQLLSQTNLSAEKVSNQIKEIRRTIAHGYAYYYDFKNDRSSKYLMILLDKLIRCMSLKLIGFSNDDISNFMPFYP
;
A
#
# COMPACT_ATOMS: atom_id res chain seq x y z
N ASP A 1 6.67 -22.49 4.44
CA ASP A 1 6.15 -23.21 3.27
C ASP A 1 4.86 -22.56 2.79
N ILE A 2 4.90 -21.96 1.59
CA ILE A 2 3.76 -21.24 0.99
C ILE A 2 2.59 -22.19 0.67
N MET A 3 2.86 -23.47 0.48
CA MET A 3 1.87 -24.48 0.09
C MET A 3 0.73 -24.62 1.10
N LYS A 4 1.00 -24.39 2.39
CA LYS A 4 -0.03 -24.46 3.46
C LYS A 4 -1.12 -23.37 3.31
N TYR A 5 -0.83 -22.27 2.58
CA TYR A 5 -1.78 -21.16 2.39
C TYR A 5 -2.62 -21.29 1.12
N ILE A 6 -2.23 -22.18 0.19
CA ILE A 6 -2.94 -22.34 -1.08
C ILE A 6 -4.43 -22.64 -0.90
N PRO A 7 -4.86 -23.55 -0.01
CA PRO A 7 -6.30 -23.80 0.17
C PRO A 7 -7.05 -22.55 0.64
N LYS A 8 -6.47 -21.77 1.55
CA LYS A 8 -7.07 -20.54 2.07
C LYS A 8 -7.11 -19.46 1.00
N LEU A 9 -6.04 -19.32 0.23
CA LEU A 9 -5.98 -18.38 -0.90
C LEU A 9 -7.07 -18.71 -1.93
N LEU A 10 -7.18 -19.96 -2.35
CA LEU A 10 -8.19 -20.40 -3.33
C LEU A 10 -9.60 -20.17 -2.80
N ASN A 11 -9.85 -20.48 -1.54
CA ASN A 11 -11.15 -20.23 -0.92
C ASN A 11 -11.50 -18.73 -0.88
N ASN A 12 -10.56 -17.89 -0.49
CA ASN A 12 -10.77 -16.43 -0.44
C ASN A 12 -11.01 -15.84 -1.83
N ILE A 13 -10.28 -16.32 -2.86
CA ILE A 13 -10.49 -15.92 -4.25
C ILE A 13 -11.87 -16.39 -4.74
N ALA A 14 -12.26 -17.64 -4.44
CA ALA A 14 -13.56 -18.18 -4.82
C ALA A 14 -14.75 -17.42 -4.18
N LEU A 15 -14.55 -16.89 -2.97
CA LEU A 15 -15.54 -16.10 -2.25
C LEU A 15 -15.51 -14.60 -2.59
N ASP A 16 -14.53 -14.17 -3.39
CA ASP A 16 -14.36 -12.75 -3.79
C ASP A 16 -15.36 -12.36 -4.89
N SER A 17 -16.65 -12.30 -4.52
CA SER A 17 -17.72 -11.87 -5.42
C SER A 17 -17.50 -10.41 -5.87
N GLY A 18 -16.98 -10.22 -7.06
CA GLY A 18 -16.73 -8.91 -7.66
C GLY A 18 -15.24 -8.60 -7.85
N ASN A 19 -14.38 -9.62 -7.78
CA ASN A 19 -12.92 -9.48 -8.04
C ASN A 19 -12.23 -8.42 -7.18
N LYS A 20 -12.69 -8.23 -5.95
CA LYS A 20 -12.25 -7.16 -5.06
C LYS A 20 -10.78 -7.30 -4.66
N ILE A 21 -10.32 -8.54 -4.44
CA ILE A 21 -8.91 -8.82 -4.15
C ILE A 21 -8.05 -8.48 -5.37
N THR A 22 -8.50 -8.89 -6.55
CA THR A 22 -7.78 -8.66 -7.82
C THR A 22 -7.72 -7.18 -8.18
N GLN A 23 -8.78 -6.43 -7.92
CA GLN A 23 -8.83 -4.98 -8.18
C GLN A 23 -7.94 -4.16 -7.23
N SER A 24 -7.70 -4.65 -6.04
CA SER A 24 -6.84 -3.96 -5.06
C SER A 24 -5.35 -4.29 -5.21
N ILE A 25 -5.02 -5.34 -5.96
CA ILE A 25 -3.61 -5.63 -6.28
C ILE A 25 -3.18 -4.69 -7.40
N PRO A 26 -2.17 -3.85 -7.20
CA PRO A 26 -1.68 -2.97 -8.26
C PRO A 26 -1.22 -3.81 -9.45
N LEU A 27 -1.95 -3.76 -10.55
CA LEU A 27 -1.59 -4.38 -11.83
C LEU A 27 -0.41 -3.62 -12.42
N GLY A 28 0.79 -3.82 -11.96
CA GLY A 28 1.80 -2.90 -12.41
C GLY A 28 3.22 -3.39 -12.53
N HIS A 29 3.45 -4.67 -12.30
CA HIS A 29 4.83 -5.14 -12.28
C HIS A 29 5.35 -5.69 -13.62
N LEU A 30 4.57 -5.58 -14.68
CA LEU A 30 4.95 -6.08 -16.01
C LEU A 30 5.48 -5.00 -16.95
N GLY A 31 5.72 -3.78 -16.46
CA GLY A 31 6.21 -2.66 -17.26
C GLY A 31 7.63 -2.23 -16.92
N ASN A 32 8.21 -1.43 -17.79
CA ASN A 32 9.51 -0.78 -17.59
C ASN A 32 9.52 -0.01 -16.26
N PHE A 33 10.54 -0.17 -15.44
CA PHE A 33 10.65 0.38 -14.09
C PHE A 33 10.41 1.91 -14.06
N ASP A 34 10.82 2.61 -15.11
CA ASP A 34 10.63 4.06 -15.23
C ASP A 34 9.17 4.50 -15.41
N SER A 35 8.31 3.62 -15.94
CA SER A 35 6.88 3.92 -16.12
C SER A 35 6.05 3.81 -14.82
N MET A 36 6.66 3.31 -13.75
CA MET A 36 5.98 3.12 -12.46
C MET A 36 5.91 4.40 -11.61
N PHE A 37 6.79 5.36 -11.85
CA PHE A 37 6.90 6.57 -11.04
C PHE A 37 6.19 7.74 -11.71
N THR A 38 4.86 7.72 -11.67
CA THR A 38 4.01 8.77 -12.24
C THR A 38 2.98 9.24 -11.21
N PRO A 39 2.48 10.48 -11.33
CA PRO A 39 1.38 10.96 -10.50
C PRO A 39 0.13 10.08 -10.58
N GLN A 40 -0.20 9.59 -11.76
CA GLN A 40 -1.33 8.68 -11.95
C GLN A 40 -1.15 7.39 -11.14
N ARG A 41 0.03 6.77 -11.23
CA ARG A 41 0.33 5.55 -10.50
C ARG A 41 0.29 5.76 -8.99
N PHE A 42 0.77 6.91 -8.52
CA PHE A 42 0.67 7.27 -7.11
C PHE A 42 -0.81 7.34 -6.65
N VAL A 43 -1.67 7.97 -7.44
CA VAL A 43 -3.12 8.04 -7.12
C VAL A 43 -3.75 6.66 -7.11
N GLU A 44 -3.41 5.79 -8.07
CA GLU A 44 -3.87 4.40 -8.10
C GLU A 44 -3.45 3.62 -6.84
N GLN A 45 -2.21 3.83 -6.36
CA GLN A 45 -1.75 3.24 -5.11
C GLN A 45 -2.56 3.74 -3.90
N ILE A 46 -2.88 5.03 -3.84
CA ILE A 46 -3.71 5.57 -2.76
C ILE A 46 -5.11 4.95 -2.79
N VAL A 47 -5.74 4.86 -3.95
CA VAL A 47 -7.07 4.23 -4.10
C VAL A 47 -7.03 2.75 -3.67
N ALA A 48 -6.00 2.02 -4.08
CA ALA A 48 -5.82 0.62 -3.67
C ALA A 48 -5.63 0.51 -2.15
N PHE A 49 -4.84 1.40 -1.55
CA PHE A 49 -4.63 1.46 -0.10
C PHE A 49 -5.94 1.73 0.66
N GLU A 50 -6.67 2.79 0.30
CA GLU A 50 -7.94 3.16 0.94
C GLU A 50 -8.97 2.01 0.84
N TYR A 51 -9.03 1.34 -0.31
CA TYR A 51 -9.88 0.18 -0.50
C TYR A 51 -9.49 -1.00 0.41
N LEU A 52 -8.19 -1.34 0.48
CA LEU A 52 -7.71 -2.42 1.36
C LEU A 52 -7.91 -2.08 2.83
N PHE A 53 -7.69 -0.83 3.22
CA PHE A 53 -7.92 -0.37 4.59
C PHE A 53 -9.39 -0.56 4.99
N ASP A 54 -10.32 -0.15 4.14
CA ASP A 54 -11.75 -0.37 4.38
C ASP A 54 -12.07 -1.86 4.56
N LYS A 55 -11.52 -2.74 3.72
CA LYS A 55 -11.75 -4.19 3.83
C LYS A 55 -11.17 -4.83 5.09
N LEU A 56 -10.00 -4.40 5.51
CA LEU A 56 -9.32 -4.95 6.68
C LEU A 56 -9.85 -4.36 7.99
N GLU A 57 -10.20 -3.08 7.99
CA GLU A 57 -10.50 -2.28 9.19
C GLU A 57 -11.86 -1.57 9.11
N HIS A 58 -12.83 -2.19 8.43
CA HIS A 58 -14.15 -1.61 8.12
C HIS A 58 -14.83 -0.89 9.31
N LYS A 59 -14.78 -1.47 10.52
CA LYS A 59 -15.36 -0.86 11.71
C LYS A 59 -14.66 0.44 12.12
N LYS A 60 -13.36 0.56 11.86
CA LYS A 60 -12.59 1.78 12.16
C LYS A 60 -12.86 2.86 11.12
N ALA A 61 -12.92 2.47 9.85
CA ALA A 61 -13.22 3.39 8.75
C ALA A 61 -14.61 4.03 8.91
N GLN A 62 -15.62 3.27 9.31
CA GLN A 62 -16.98 3.78 9.49
C GLN A 62 -17.17 4.66 10.73
N ASN A 63 -16.54 4.31 11.85
CA ASN A 63 -16.83 4.97 13.13
C ASN A 63 -16.00 6.23 13.40
N LEU A 64 -14.93 6.49 12.67
CA LEU A 64 -13.95 7.50 13.07
C LEU A 64 -13.62 8.54 12.00
N GLN A 65 -14.22 8.49 10.80
CA GLN A 65 -13.80 9.36 9.69
C GLN A 65 -12.26 9.48 9.65
N PHE A 66 -11.59 8.34 9.56
CA PHE A 66 -10.14 8.30 9.56
C PHE A 66 -9.60 9.03 8.33
N PRO A 67 -8.95 10.17 8.47
CA PRO A 67 -8.31 10.80 7.32
C PRO A 67 -7.14 9.93 6.86
N LEU A 68 -6.86 9.93 5.56
CA LEU A 68 -5.80 9.15 4.91
C LEU A 68 -4.48 9.09 5.71
N LYS A 69 -4.05 10.24 6.29
CA LYS A 69 -2.83 10.28 7.12
C LYS A 69 -2.91 9.29 8.29
N LYS A 70 -4.05 9.22 8.97
CA LYS A 70 -4.23 8.34 10.15
C LYS A 70 -4.33 6.88 9.75
N GLU A 71 -4.95 6.59 8.62
CA GLU A 71 -5.00 5.23 8.05
C GLU A 71 -3.60 4.72 7.70
N LEU A 72 -2.81 5.54 7.01
CA LEU A 72 -1.43 5.22 6.67
C LEU A 72 -0.57 5.04 7.92
N GLU A 73 -0.66 5.96 8.88
CA GLU A 73 0.09 5.90 10.13
C GLU A 73 -0.23 4.62 10.91
N TYR A 74 -1.52 4.27 10.99
CA TYR A 74 -1.97 3.03 11.60
C TYR A 74 -1.35 1.81 10.91
N MET A 75 -1.44 1.71 9.59
CA MET A 75 -0.95 0.56 8.85
C MET A 75 0.59 0.47 8.86
N PHE A 76 1.32 1.58 8.80
CA PHE A 76 2.78 1.55 8.95
C PHE A 76 3.22 1.11 10.35
N ASN A 77 2.42 1.40 11.39
CA ASN A 77 2.67 0.89 12.73
C ASN A 77 2.36 -0.61 12.87
N GLU A 78 1.43 -1.15 12.09
CA GLU A 78 1.19 -2.60 11.99
C GLU A 78 2.34 -3.35 11.30
N TYR A 79 3.09 -2.67 10.42
CA TYR A 79 4.21 -3.22 9.66
C TYR A 79 5.51 -2.41 9.86
N PRO A 80 6.01 -2.30 11.11
CA PRO A 80 7.16 -1.46 11.44
C PRO A 80 8.44 -1.85 10.69
N GLN A 81 8.54 -3.11 10.26
CA GLN A 81 9.67 -3.60 9.47
C GLN A 81 9.85 -2.87 8.13
N LEU A 82 8.78 -2.30 7.56
CA LEU A 82 8.87 -1.52 6.33
C LEU A 82 9.69 -0.23 6.52
N LEU A 83 9.75 0.27 7.75
CA LEU A 83 10.46 1.49 8.11
C LEU A 83 11.79 1.24 8.82
N SER A 84 12.10 -0.03 9.16
CA SER A 84 13.25 -0.39 10.00
C SER A 84 14.62 0.04 9.42
N GLN A 85 14.72 0.14 8.10
CA GLN A 85 15.94 0.56 7.40
C GLN A 85 15.95 2.06 7.07
N THR A 86 15.00 2.80 7.58
CA THR A 86 14.84 4.22 7.32
C THR A 86 14.93 5.02 8.62
N ASN A 87 15.30 6.29 8.51
CA ASN A 87 15.22 7.22 9.63
C ASN A 87 13.85 7.92 9.68
N LEU A 88 12.82 7.30 9.07
CA LEU A 88 11.47 7.86 8.95
C LEU A 88 10.53 7.17 9.93
N SER A 89 9.73 7.97 10.64
CA SER A 89 8.59 7.46 11.42
C SER A 89 7.36 7.26 10.55
N ALA A 90 6.44 6.40 11.01
CA ALA A 90 5.14 6.19 10.37
C ALA A 90 4.39 7.52 10.17
N GLU A 91 4.42 8.41 11.16
CA GLU A 91 3.81 9.73 11.08
C GLU A 91 4.42 10.58 9.96
N LYS A 92 5.75 10.62 9.86
CA LYS A 92 6.46 11.43 8.85
C LYS A 92 6.17 10.94 7.44
N VAL A 93 6.25 9.63 7.21
CA VAL A 93 5.92 9.01 5.91
C VAL A 93 4.47 9.28 5.53
N SER A 94 3.54 9.05 6.44
CA SER A 94 2.10 9.26 6.21
C SER A 94 1.78 10.72 5.88
N ASN A 95 2.44 11.66 6.55
CA ASN A 95 2.27 13.07 6.26
C ASN A 95 2.80 13.45 4.88
N GLN A 96 3.97 12.93 4.49
CA GLN A 96 4.54 13.17 3.15
C GLN A 96 3.65 12.61 2.04
N ILE A 97 3.14 11.39 2.19
CA ILE A 97 2.22 10.78 1.24
C ILE A 97 0.94 11.62 1.11
N LYS A 98 0.37 12.06 2.22
CA LYS A 98 -0.82 12.94 2.22
C LYS A 98 -0.56 14.24 1.47
N GLU A 99 0.59 14.89 1.68
CA GLU A 99 0.93 16.16 1.01
C GLU A 99 1.12 15.98 -0.50
N ILE A 100 1.75 14.89 -0.95
CA ILE A 100 1.84 14.55 -2.38
C ILE A 100 0.45 14.39 -2.99
N ARG A 101 -0.43 13.59 -2.32
CA ARG A 101 -1.82 13.40 -2.78
C ARG A 101 -2.55 14.74 -2.90
N ARG A 102 -2.41 15.60 -1.90
CA ARG A 102 -3.04 16.93 -1.91
C ARG A 102 -2.54 17.78 -3.08
N THR A 103 -1.24 17.79 -3.33
CA THR A 103 -0.63 18.52 -4.43
C THR A 103 -1.17 18.05 -5.78
N ILE A 104 -1.26 16.75 -5.99
CA ILE A 104 -1.81 16.17 -7.23
C ILE A 104 -3.30 16.51 -7.38
N ALA A 105 -4.09 16.37 -6.29
CA ALA A 105 -5.53 16.66 -6.31
C ALA A 105 -5.84 18.13 -6.63
N HIS A 106 -4.94 19.06 -6.31
CA HIS A 106 -5.07 20.48 -6.67
C HIS A 106 -4.54 20.83 -8.05
N GLY A 107 -4.20 19.84 -8.89
CA GLY A 107 -3.74 20.05 -10.26
C GLY A 107 -2.28 20.47 -10.39
N TYR A 108 -1.50 20.41 -9.31
CA TYR A 108 -0.07 20.71 -9.32
C TYR A 108 0.80 19.50 -9.70
N ALA A 109 0.22 18.50 -10.35
CA ALA A 109 0.93 17.28 -10.75
C ALA A 109 2.15 17.55 -11.66
N TYR A 110 2.12 18.64 -12.43
CA TYR A 110 3.22 19.03 -13.29
C TYR A 110 4.51 19.44 -12.56
N TYR A 111 4.41 19.79 -11.30
CA TYR A 111 5.56 20.16 -10.46
C TYR A 111 6.18 18.98 -9.72
N TYR A 112 5.56 17.81 -9.80
CA TYR A 112 6.05 16.60 -9.16
C TYR A 112 6.80 15.74 -10.19
N ASP A 113 8.11 15.85 -10.17
CA ASP A 113 8.97 14.99 -10.99
C ASP A 113 9.26 13.68 -10.27
N PHE A 114 8.27 12.80 -10.22
CA PHE A 114 8.42 11.48 -9.62
C PHE A 114 9.56 10.68 -10.23
N LYS A 115 9.94 10.97 -11.46
CA LYS A 115 11.00 10.25 -12.16
C LYS A 115 12.39 10.58 -11.59
N ASN A 116 12.63 11.83 -11.23
CA ASN A 116 13.94 12.31 -10.77
C ASN A 116 13.99 12.56 -9.26
N ASP A 117 12.85 12.75 -8.59
CA ASP A 117 12.80 12.93 -7.14
C ASP A 117 12.90 11.60 -6.40
N ARG A 118 14.08 11.33 -5.84
CA ARG A 118 14.36 10.12 -5.07
C ARG A 118 13.43 9.95 -3.87
N SER A 119 13.01 11.05 -3.25
CA SER A 119 12.14 11.01 -2.08
C SER A 119 10.76 10.50 -2.44
N SER A 120 10.15 11.04 -3.51
CA SER A 120 8.85 10.61 -4.00
C SER A 120 8.86 9.17 -4.52
N LYS A 121 9.91 8.76 -5.23
CA LYS A 121 10.09 7.35 -5.63
C LYS A 121 10.09 6.42 -4.42
N TYR A 122 10.85 6.80 -3.41
CA TYR A 122 10.96 5.99 -2.21
C TYR A 122 9.62 5.84 -1.49
N LEU A 123 8.84 6.92 -1.39
CA LEU A 123 7.50 6.88 -0.81
C LEU A 123 6.55 5.99 -1.60
N MET A 124 6.63 6.01 -2.93
CA MET A 124 5.85 5.10 -3.78
C MET A 124 6.23 3.64 -3.56
N ILE A 125 7.52 3.34 -3.41
CA ILE A 125 8.01 1.98 -3.10
C ILE A 125 7.51 1.53 -1.73
N LEU A 126 7.58 2.39 -0.70
CA LEU A 126 7.05 2.08 0.62
C LEU A 126 5.54 1.81 0.59
N LEU A 127 4.80 2.63 -0.13
CA LEU A 127 3.35 2.47 -0.27
C LEU A 127 3.01 1.16 -1.01
N ASP A 128 3.75 0.81 -2.06
CA ASP A 128 3.59 -0.47 -2.75
C ASP A 128 3.87 -1.67 -1.82
N LYS A 129 4.94 -1.61 -1.03
CA LYS A 129 5.24 -2.65 -0.04
C LYS A 129 4.12 -2.78 1.00
N LEU A 130 3.58 -1.66 1.48
CA LEU A 130 2.47 -1.64 2.43
C LEU A 130 1.22 -2.28 1.83
N ILE A 131 0.85 -1.90 0.60
CA ILE A 131 -0.29 -2.48 -0.13
C ILE A 131 -0.14 -3.99 -0.29
N ARG A 132 1.06 -4.48 -0.57
CA ARG A 132 1.35 -5.93 -0.65
C ARG A 132 1.16 -6.62 0.69
N CYS A 133 1.66 -6.04 1.79
CA CYS A 133 1.42 -6.58 3.14
C CYS A 133 -0.08 -6.68 3.44
N MET A 134 -0.84 -5.62 3.13
CA MET A 134 -2.28 -5.58 3.34
C MET A 134 -3.01 -6.61 2.46
N SER A 135 -2.60 -6.77 1.21
CA SER A 135 -3.16 -7.78 0.30
C SER A 135 -2.91 -9.20 0.82
N LEU A 136 -1.70 -9.49 1.31
CA LEU A 136 -1.37 -10.78 1.93
C LEU A 136 -2.22 -11.03 3.19
N LYS A 137 -2.42 -10.01 4.02
CA LYS A 137 -3.31 -10.10 5.18
C LYS A 137 -4.75 -10.39 4.79
N LEU A 138 -5.26 -9.73 3.75
CA LEU A 138 -6.61 -9.94 3.25
C LEU A 138 -6.84 -11.37 2.79
N ILE A 139 -5.87 -12.00 2.14
CA ILE A 139 -5.92 -13.42 1.74
C ILE A 139 -5.55 -14.38 2.86
N GLY A 140 -5.29 -13.87 4.07
CA GLY A 140 -5.25 -14.65 5.30
C GLY A 140 -3.88 -15.03 5.83
N PHE A 141 -2.81 -14.39 5.37
CA PHE A 141 -1.50 -14.54 6.01
C PHE A 141 -1.48 -13.85 7.37
N SER A 142 -0.76 -14.42 8.33
CA SER A 142 -0.47 -13.76 9.59
C SER A 142 0.60 -12.67 9.42
N ASN A 143 0.72 -11.75 10.38
CA ASN A 143 1.76 -10.73 10.33
C ASN A 143 3.18 -11.37 10.36
N ASP A 144 3.35 -12.47 11.09
CA ASP A 144 4.61 -13.21 11.12
C ASP A 144 4.94 -13.83 9.75
N ASP A 145 3.94 -14.42 9.09
CA ASP A 145 4.12 -14.94 7.74
C ASP A 145 4.47 -13.83 6.75
N ILE A 146 3.78 -12.69 6.82
CA ILE A 146 4.04 -11.53 5.96
C ILE A 146 5.47 -11.05 6.16
N SER A 147 5.94 -10.95 7.40
CA SER A 147 7.30 -10.56 7.72
C SER A 147 8.36 -11.52 7.16
N ASN A 148 8.03 -12.80 7.05
CA ASN A 148 8.94 -13.81 6.51
C ASN A 148 8.92 -13.88 4.97
N PHE A 149 7.80 -13.50 4.34
CA PHE A 149 7.63 -13.60 2.88
C PHE A 149 7.99 -12.33 2.13
N MET A 150 7.88 -11.17 2.77
CA MET A 150 8.28 -9.93 2.13
C MET A 150 9.80 -9.85 2.12
N PRO A 151 10.46 -10.08 0.98
CA PRO A 151 11.87 -9.78 0.90
C PRO A 151 12.03 -8.28 1.09
N PHE A 152 12.65 -7.90 2.18
CA PHE A 152 13.05 -6.52 2.43
C PHE A 152 14.24 -6.25 1.52
N TYR A 153 13.96 -5.94 0.25
CA TYR A 153 15.00 -5.43 -0.64
C TYR A 153 15.48 -4.08 -0.13
N PRO A 154 16.80 -3.91 -0.07
CA PRO A 154 17.41 -2.65 0.35
C PRO A 154 17.00 -1.48 -0.56
#